data_6f5243504a715ee816fb3135f1eba54b
#
_entry.id   6f5243504a715ee816fb3135f1eba54b
#
_cell.length_a   1.000
_cell.length_b   1.000
_cell.length_c   1.000
_cell.angle_alpha   90.00
_cell.angle_beta   90.00
_cell.angle_gamma   90.00
#
_symmetry.space_group_name_H-M   'P 1'
#
loop_
_entity.id
_entity.type
_entity.pdbx_description
1 polymer ?
#
loop_
_entity_poly.entity_id
_entity_poly.type
_entity_poly.pdbx_seq_one_letter_code
_entity_poly.pdbx_strand_id
1 'polypeptide(L)'
;MADETRWMDATAQAEMIARGDAKPIELVEAAIERIEKYDPKLNALTYKWFDDARALASNPDLPRGPFHGVPYLLKDLFAAEAGKPLSNGNKAHKAAHFVSDADTTLVSRYKAAGLVSLGRTNSPELGSVPVTEPEAWGPTRNPWDTSRTSGGSSGGSAAAVAAGMVPIAHASDGGGSIRIPAACCGLVGLKVSQGRITMGPNRDESNLGVEHCVSRTVRDSARLLDATHGRGVGDVIIAPLPARPFADEVGADPGRLRIGLLDHSPRGFANAAKLLESLGHHVEPAWPEVLADNEAGRTFGQMWSTNMGMSLRRFSDALGHEMTLDDVELMNWAQAQFANNVSGVDYAAALAASVKFRRAVQSWWTQGWDLLLTPTLAAPPLPVGSLPNDPERPMAPLVTAGEWVTFTGQFNMSGQPAISLPLHRTSAGLPVGIQLVAAYGREDVLIRVASQLEQAAPWAHLTPEL
;
A
#
# COMPACT_ATOMS: atom_id res chain seq x y z
N MET A 1 11.67 -16.91 21.23
CA MET A 1 11.53 -15.51 20.73
C MET A 1 10.95 -15.48 19.29
N ALA A 2 11.56 -16.10 18.28
CA ALA A 2 11.07 -15.99 16.90
C ALA A 2 9.64 -16.51 16.68
N ASP A 3 9.27 -17.65 17.24
CA ASP A 3 7.88 -18.18 17.15
C ASP A 3 6.92 -17.43 18.06
N GLU A 4 7.34 -16.99 19.24
CA GLU A 4 6.50 -16.27 20.20
C GLU A 4 6.07 -14.89 19.69
N THR A 5 6.98 -14.15 19.03
CA THR A 5 6.74 -12.80 18.52
C THR A 5 6.19 -12.79 17.09
N ARG A 6 6.13 -13.94 16.41
CA ARG A 6 5.77 -14.03 14.98
C ARG A 6 4.43 -13.38 14.67
N TRP A 7 3.45 -13.62 15.53
CA TRP A 7 2.09 -13.14 15.32
C TRP A 7 1.71 -11.95 16.23
N MET A 8 2.68 -11.42 16.99
CA MET A 8 2.51 -10.17 17.70
C MET A 8 2.52 -9.01 16.71
N ASP A 9 1.61 -8.07 16.87
CA ASP A 9 1.60 -6.86 16.08
C ASP A 9 2.70 -5.88 16.52
N ALA A 10 2.95 -4.83 15.74
CA ALA A 10 4.04 -3.88 16.00
C ALA A 10 3.85 -3.14 17.34
N THR A 11 2.62 -2.81 17.68
CA THR A 11 2.26 -2.18 18.95
C THR A 11 2.63 -3.07 20.13
N ALA A 12 2.24 -4.36 20.10
CA ALA A 12 2.57 -5.30 21.17
C ALA A 12 4.08 -5.55 21.28
N GLN A 13 4.82 -5.58 20.16
CA GLN A 13 6.28 -5.69 20.19
C GLN A 13 6.92 -4.45 20.82
N ALA A 14 6.47 -3.24 20.49
CA ALA A 14 6.95 -2.01 21.12
C ALA A 14 6.65 -1.98 22.63
N GLU A 15 5.46 -2.42 23.04
CA GLU A 15 5.07 -2.51 24.44
C GLU A 15 5.91 -3.55 25.21
N MET A 16 6.27 -4.67 24.59
CA MET A 16 7.15 -5.69 25.16
C MET A 16 8.54 -5.09 25.48
N ILE A 17 9.10 -4.30 24.57
CA ILE A 17 10.37 -3.58 24.83
C ILE A 17 10.18 -2.53 25.94
N ALA A 18 9.09 -1.77 25.93
CA ALA A 18 8.85 -0.72 26.92
C ALA A 18 8.73 -1.26 28.36
N ARG A 19 8.20 -2.50 28.50
CA ARG A 19 8.16 -3.19 29.80
C ARG A 19 9.47 -3.84 30.20
N GLY A 20 10.46 -3.92 29.31
CA GLY A 20 11.72 -4.62 29.53
C GLY A 20 11.65 -6.13 29.37
N ASP A 21 10.55 -6.66 28.78
CA ASP A 21 10.34 -8.08 28.51
C ASP A 21 11.21 -8.56 27.34
N ALA A 22 11.66 -7.66 26.47
CA ALA A 22 12.61 -7.92 25.39
C ALA A 22 13.46 -6.69 25.11
N LYS A 23 14.62 -6.90 24.47
CA LYS A 23 15.47 -5.85 23.92
C LYS A 23 15.23 -5.67 22.42
N PRO A 24 15.46 -4.49 21.83
CA PRO A 24 15.35 -4.27 20.39
C PRO A 24 16.09 -5.31 19.55
N ILE A 25 17.33 -5.66 19.94
CA ILE A 25 18.15 -6.65 19.22
C ILE A 25 17.50 -8.04 19.20
N GLU A 26 16.79 -8.45 20.23
CA GLU A 26 16.14 -9.76 20.30
C GLU A 26 14.96 -9.87 19.32
N LEU A 27 14.18 -8.77 19.13
CA LEU A 27 13.11 -8.70 18.15
C LEU A 27 13.66 -8.64 16.71
N VAL A 28 14.79 -7.93 16.51
CA VAL A 28 15.47 -7.86 15.21
C VAL A 28 16.00 -9.23 14.82
N GLU A 29 16.70 -9.95 15.70
CA GLU A 29 17.17 -11.32 15.44
C GLU A 29 16.02 -12.28 15.15
N ALA A 30 14.94 -12.20 15.93
CA ALA A 30 13.75 -13.01 15.70
C ALA A 30 13.10 -12.74 14.32
N ALA A 31 13.12 -11.49 13.85
CA ALA A 31 12.61 -11.14 12.52
C ALA A 31 13.58 -11.63 11.41
N ILE A 32 14.89 -11.51 11.61
CA ILE A 32 15.91 -12.02 10.68
C ILE A 32 15.76 -13.54 10.52
N GLU A 33 15.65 -14.29 11.61
CA GLU A 33 15.44 -15.75 11.59
C GLU A 33 14.18 -16.12 10.77
N ARG A 34 13.07 -15.38 10.96
CA ARG A 34 11.85 -15.60 10.17
C ARG A 34 12.02 -15.26 8.69
N ILE A 35 12.74 -14.18 8.37
CA ILE A 35 13.03 -13.81 6.98
C ILE A 35 13.86 -14.91 6.32
N GLU A 36 14.92 -15.38 6.95
CA GLU A 36 15.78 -16.44 6.42
C GLU A 36 15.02 -17.75 6.20
N LYS A 37 14.04 -18.05 7.06
CA LYS A 37 13.23 -19.26 6.98
C LYS A 37 12.16 -19.22 5.88
N TYR A 38 11.45 -18.08 5.73
CA TYR A 38 10.25 -18.01 4.88
C TYR A 38 10.48 -17.29 3.54
N ASP A 39 11.39 -16.34 3.46
CA ASP A 39 11.66 -15.59 2.24
C ASP A 39 12.11 -16.45 1.04
N PRO A 40 12.89 -17.54 1.20
CA PRO A 40 13.24 -18.40 0.08
C PRO A 40 12.05 -19.02 -0.67
N LYS A 41 10.91 -19.20 -0.01
CA LYS A 41 9.66 -19.69 -0.65
C LYS A 41 8.84 -18.57 -1.28
N LEU A 42 8.92 -17.35 -0.71
CA LEU A 42 8.01 -16.26 -1.03
C LEU A 42 8.62 -15.21 -1.96
N ASN A 43 9.94 -15.05 -1.96
CA ASN A 43 10.67 -14.02 -2.69
C ASN A 43 10.08 -12.61 -2.40
N ALA A 44 9.90 -12.34 -1.11
CA ALA A 44 9.30 -11.08 -0.64
C ALA A 44 10.32 -9.95 -0.52
N LEU A 45 11.63 -10.24 -0.35
CA LEU A 45 12.68 -9.27 -0.14
C LEU A 45 13.62 -9.16 -1.35
N THR A 46 14.07 -7.93 -1.63
CA THR A 46 15.07 -7.60 -2.67
C THR A 46 16.45 -7.36 -2.07
N TYR A 47 16.54 -6.48 -1.09
CA TYR A 47 17.77 -6.13 -0.39
C TYR A 47 17.64 -6.41 1.10
N LYS A 48 18.77 -6.79 1.73
CA LYS A 48 18.88 -7.11 3.15
C LYS A 48 20.11 -6.42 3.72
N TRP A 49 19.98 -5.78 4.89
CA TRP A 49 21.08 -5.13 5.62
C TRP A 49 21.03 -5.48 7.10
N PHE A 50 21.03 -6.77 7.37
CA PHE A 50 20.86 -7.34 8.71
C PHE A 50 21.94 -6.88 9.72
N ASP A 51 23.19 -6.71 9.27
CA ASP A 51 24.26 -6.27 10.16
C ASP A 51 24.08 -4.82 10.61
N ASP A 52 23.62 -3.93 9.71
CA ASP A 52 23.28 -2.57 10.07
C ASP A 52 22.08 -2.52 11.02
N ALA A 53 21.09 -3.39 10.79
CA ALA A 53 19.93 -3.50 11.68
C ALA A 53 20.31 -3.99 13.07
N ARG A 54 21.24 -4.96 13.19
CA ARG A 54 21.81 -5.42 14.44
C ARG A 54 22.55 -4.30 15.17
N ALA A 55 23.39 -3.58 14.44
CA ALA A 55 24.14 -2.44 15.01
C ALA A 55 23.19 -1.35 15.52
N LEU A 56 22.15 -1.00 14.74
CA LEU A 56 21.16 -0.01 15.13
C LEU A 56 20.34 -0.47 16.35
N ALA A 57 19.87 -1.71 16.36
CA ALA A 57 19.10 -2.28 17.48
C ALA A 57 19.89 -2.41 18.78
N SER A 58 21.23 -2.47 18.68
CA SER A 58 22.15 -2.50 19.84
C SER A 58 22.59 -1.10 20.29
N ASN A 59 22.25 -0.06 19.51
CA ASN A 59 22.67 1.31 19.81
C ASN A 59 21.79 1.89 20.94
N PRO A 60 22.37 2.36 22.07
CA PRO A 60 21.62 3.00 23.15
C PRO A 60 20.90 4.28 22.72
N ASP A 61 21.37 4.92 21.64
CA ASP A 61 20.80 6.14 21.07
C ASP A 61 19.69 5.88 20.05
N LEU A 62 19.24 4.63 19.88
CA LEU A 62 18.08 4.30 19.04
C LEU A 62 16.87 5.16 19.49
N PRO A 63 16.22 5.93 18.57
CA PRO A 63 15.13 6.83 18.93
C PRO A 63 14.02 6.13 19.73
N ARG A 64 13.59 6.77 20.83
CA ARG A 64 12.54 6.26 21.73
C ARG A 64 11.15 6.73 21.28
N GLY A 65 10.82 6.45 20.04
CA GLY A 65 9.49 6.73 19.48
C GLY A 65 8.47 5.62 19.78
N PRO A 66 7.25 5.73 19.25
CA PRO A 66 6.14 4.80 19.54
C PRO A 66 6.40 3.36 19.11
N PHE A 67 7.36 3.12 18.23
CA PHE A 67 7.78 1.80 17.74
C PHE A 67 9.24 1.50 18.05
N HIS A 68 9.75 1.99 19.16
CA HIS A 68 11.14 1.80 19.56
C HIS A 68 11.57 0.33 19.47
N GLY A 69 12.54 0.04 18.59
CA GLY A 69 13.15 -1.26 18.41
C GLY A 69 12.33 -2.28 17.60
N VAL A 70 11.20 -1.89 17.05
CA VAL A 70 10.35 -2.78 16.24
C VAL A 70 10.96 -2.95 14.84
N PRO A 71 11.19 -4.20 14.37
CA PRO A 71 11.69 -4.46 13.02
C PRO A 71 10.61 -4.19 11.96
N TYR A 72 11.03 -3.60 10.83
CA TYR A 72 10.16 -3.34 9.68
C TYR A 72 10.92 -3.47 8.36
N LEU A 73 10.19 -3.42 7.25
CA LEU A 73 10.73 -3.47 5.90
C LEU A 73 10.24 -2.28 5.07
N LEU A 74 11.11 -1.75 4.21
CA LEU A 74 10.79 -0.73 3.23
C LEU A 74 10.42 -1.36 1.89
N LYS A 75 9.42 -0.82 1.21
CA LYS A 75 9.15 -1.19 -0.18
C LYS A 75 10.28 -0.71 -1.09
N ASP A 76 10.67 -1.53 -2.06
CA ASP A 76 11.66 -1.18 -3.08
C ASP A 76 11.07 -0.30 -4.18
N LEU A 77 10.44 0.80 -3.77
CA LEU A 77 9.84 1.80 -4.65
C LEU A 77 9.83 3.16 -3.95
N PHE A 78 10.54 4.13 -4.47
CA PHE A 78 10.59 5.55 -4.11
C PHE A 78 10.98 5.91 -2.67
N ALA A 79 10.70 5.08 -1.68
CA ALA A 79 11.03 5.33 -0.27
C ALA A 79 12.54 5.21 -0.04
N ALA A 80 13.28 6.26 -0.40
CA ALA A 80 14.72 6.30 -0.27
C ALA A 80 15.15 6.35 1.21
N GLU A 81 16.14 5.53 1.54
CA GLU A 81 16.89 5.56 2.80
C GLU A 81 18.37 5.81 2.48
N ALA A 82 18.95 6.85 3.09
CA ALA A 82 20.33 7.26 2.84
C ALA A 82 21.33 6.11 3.04
N GLY A 83 22.20 5.92 2.07
CA GLY A 83 23.21 4.86 2.08
C GLY A 83 22.68 3.44 1.79
N LYS A 84 21.38 3.29 1.47
CA LYS A 84 20.77 1.98 1.16
C LYS A 84 20.40 1.85 -0.30
N PRO A 85 20.56 0.66 -0.90
CA PRO A 85 20.20 0.42 -2.29
C PRO A 85 18.70 0.53 -2.53
N LEU A 86 18.32 0.98 -3.74
CA LEU A 86 16.95 1.15 -4.19
C LEU A 86 16.87 0.83 -5.69
N SER A 87 16.18 -0.27 -6.05
CA SER A 87 16.04 -0.64 -7.46
C SER A 87 14.76 -0.12 -8.13
N ASN A 88 13.73 0.22 -7.38
CA ASN A 88 12.39 0.53 -7.90
C ASN A 88 11.82 -0.61 -8.78
N GLY A 89 12.20 -1.87 -8.49
CA GLY A 89 11.86 -3.03 -9.31
C GLY A 89 12.56 -3.08 -10.68
N ASN A 90 13.44 -2.11 -10.99
CA ASN A 90 14.07 -1.94 -12.29
C ASN A 90 15.43 -2.65 -12.37
N LYS A 91 15.68 -3.32 -13.52
CA LYS A 91 16.91 -4.10 -13.75
C LYS A 91 18.17 -3.26 -13.89
N ALA A 92 18.08 -2.05 -14.49
CA ALA A 92 19.24 -1.17 -14.65
C ALA A 92 19.65 -0.54 -13.31
N HIS A 93 18.70 -0.06 -12.51
CA HIS A 93 18.95 0.44 -11.15
C HIS A 93 19.55 -0.67 -10.25
N LYS A 94 19.03 -1.91 -10.36
CA LYS A 94 19.61 -3.08 -9.67
C LYS A 94 21.04 -3.33 -10.11
N ALA A 95 21.31 -3.35 -11.42
CA ALA A 95 22.65 -3.61 -11.97
C ALA A 95 23.65 -2.50 -11.59
N ALA A 96 23.21 -1.25 -11.58
CA ALA A 96 24.00 -0.10 -11.15
C ALA A 96 24.19 -0.03 -9.63
N HIS A 97 23.52 -0.90 -8.85
CA HIS A 97 23.49 -0.83 -7.39
C HIS A 97 23.19 0.59 -6.90
N PHE A 98 22.14 1.20 -7.48
CA PHE A 98 21.78 2.59 -7.19
C PHE A 98 21.51 2.77 -5.70
N VAL A 99 22.20 3.74 -5.09
CA VAL A 99 22.10 4.08 -3.66
C VAL A 99 21.65 5.52 -3.55
N SER A 100 20.67 5.79 -2.69
CA SER A 100 20.23 7.15 -2.38
C SER A 100 21.18 7.80 -1.37
N ASP A 101 21.44 9.09 -1.54
CA ASP A 101 22.25 9.91 -0.64
C ASP A 101 21.44 10.55 0.50
N ALA A 102 20.11 10.52 0.41
CA ALA A 102 19.21 11.14 1.37
C ALA A 102 18.00 10.27 1.71
N ASP A 103 17.49 10.43 2.93
CA ASP A 103 16.20 9.90 3.34
C ASP A 103 15.06 10.70 2.70
N THR A 104 13.97 10.00 2.35
CA THR A 104 12.68 10.70 2.21
C THR A 104 12.18 11.16 3.57
N THR A 105 11.32 12.18 3.61
CA THR A 105 10.72 12.67 4.86
C THR A 105 10.00 11.55 5.62
N LEU A 106 9.33 10.65 4.90
CA LEU A 106 8.66 9.50 5.50
C LEU A 106 9.66 8.56 6.19
N VAL A 107 10.78 8.23 5.54
CA VAL A 107 11.82 7.36 6.12
C VAL A 107 12.43 8.00 7.36
N SER A 108 12.70 9.32 7.32
CA SER A 108 13.15 10.06 8.52
C SER A 108 12.15 9.95 9.67
N ARG A 109 10.84 9.99 9.39
CA ARG A 109 9.78 9.81 10.41
C ARG A 109 9.72 8.38 10.93
N TYR A 110 9.95 7.36 10.09
CA TYR A 110 10.08 5.97 10.54
C TYR A 110 11.25 5.79 11.51
N LYS A 111 12.40 6.37 11.18
CA LYS A 111 13.58 6.38 12.08
C LYS A 111 13.28 7.09 13.41
N ALA A 112 12.63 8.26 13.35
CA ALA A 112 12.22 8.98 14.56
C ALA A 112 11.19 8.21 15.40
N ALA A 113 10.33 7.40 14.78
CA ALA A 113 9.42 6.49 15.46
C ALA A 113 10.14 5.32 16.16
N GLY A 114 11.44 5.13 15.93
CA GLY A 114 12.25 4.08 16.52
C GLY A 114 12.20 2.74 15.80
N LEU A 115 11.66 2.71 14.60
CA LEU A 115 11.61 1.50 13.75
C LEU A 115 13.02 1.12 13.27
N VAL A 116 13.30 -0.19 13.21
CA VAL A 116 14.57 -0.75 12.74
C VAL A 116 14.37 -1.38 11.36
N SER A 117 14.96 -0.77 10.33
CA SER A 117 14.87 -1.23 8.94
C SER A 117 15.75 -2.46 8.72
N LEU A 118 15.16 -3.57 8.20
CA LEU A 118 15.88 -4.82 7.91
C LEU A 118 16.24 -5.00 6.43
N GLY A 119 15.61 -4.27 5.53
CA GLY A 119 15.75 -4.47 4.11
C GLY A 119 14.61 -3.86 3.29
N ARG A 120 14.60 -4.21 2.00
CA ARG A 120 13.54 -3.81 1.06
C ARG A 120 12.71 -5.00 0.61
N THR A 121 11.43 -4.73 0.41
CA THR A 121 10.47 -5.70 -0.12
C THR A 121 10.27 -5.53 -1.60
N ASN A 122 10.05 -6.64 -2.31
CA ASN A 122 9.87 -6.68 -3.74
C ASN A 122 8.65 -5.86 -4.21
N SER A 123 8.79 -5.24 -5.37
CA SER A 123 7.78 -4.43 -6.05
C SER A 123 7.92 -4.63 -7.56
N PRO A 124 6.85 -4.62 -8.36
CA PRO A 124 7.00 -4.56 -9.81
C PRO A 124 7.72 -3.29 -10.23
N GLU A 125 8.32 -3.31 -11.38
CA GLU A 125 9.06 -2.16 -11.93
C GLU A 125 8.19 -0.91 -11.90
N LEU A 126 8.72 0.16 -11.26
CA LEU A 126 8.03 1.46 -11.11
C LEU A 126 6.63 1.39 -10.45
N GLY A 127 6.29 0.26 -9.87
CA GLY A 127 4.99 0.04 -9.25
C GLY A 127 3.82 -0.02 -10.24
N SER A 128 4.08 -0.30 -11.51
CA SER A 128 3.18 -0.08 -12.63
C SER A 128 2.02 -1.07 -12.76
N VAL A 129 2.10 -2.24 -12.13
CA VAL A 129 1.09 -3.31 -12.23
C VAL A 129 0.65 -3.81 -10.85
N PRO A 130 -0.57 -4.41 -10.75
CA PRO A 130 -1.12 -4.90 -9.49
C PRO A 130 -0.64 -6.30 -9.09
N VAL A 131 0.39 -6.82 -9.73
CA VAL A 131 1.12 -8.05 -9.37
C VAL A 131 2.57 -7.72 -9.08
N THR A 132 3.25 -8.50 -8.23
CA THR A 132 4.67 -8.27 -7.89
C THR A 132 5.51 -9.36 -8.52
N GLU A 133 5.85 -9.15 -9.80
CA GLU A 133 6.54 -10.11 -10.65
C GLU A 133 7.58 -9.41 -11.56
N PRO A 134 8.47 -8.53 -11.02
CA PRO A 134 9.43 -7.80 -11.85
C PRO A 134 10.47 -8.74 -12.49
N GLU A 135 10.91 -8.42 -13.70
CA GLU A 135 12.02 -9.12 -14.36
C GLU A 135 13.30 -9.08 -13.50
N ALA A 136 13.52 -7.96 -12.80
CA ALA A 136 14.70 -7.77 -11.98
C ALA A 136 14.85 -8.77 -10.82
N TRP A 137 13.73 -9.18 -10.19
CA TRP A 137 13.76 -9.96 -8.95
C TRP A 137 12.90 -11.23 -8.99
N GLY A 138 12.08 -11.38 -10.03
CA GLY A 138 11.11 -12.48 -10.14
C GLY A 138 9.88 -12.32 -9.25
N PRO A 139 8.95 -13.29 -9.30
CA PRO A 139 7.64 -13.19 -8.67
C PRO A 139 7.69 -13.33 -7.14
N THR A 140 6.99 -12.46 -6.44
CA THR A 140 6.64 -12.63 -5.03
C THR A 140 5.36 -13.46 -4.92
N ARG A 141 5.45 -14.54 -4.16
CA ARG A 141 4.37 -15.51 -3.99
C ARG A 141 3.47 -15.19 -2.81
N ASN A 142 2.18 -15.51 -2.95
CA ASN A 142 1.21 -15.32 -1.88
C ASN A 142 1.44 -16.35 -0.76
N PRO A 143 1.54 -15.96 0.52
CA PRO A 143 1.72 -16.89 1.63
C PRO A 143 0.56 -17.89 1.82
N TRP A 144 -0.65 -17.56 1.35
CA TRP A 144 -1.82 -18.41 1.46
C TRP A 144 -1.89 -19.50 0.37
N ASP A 145 -1.28 -19.23 -0.79
CA ASP A 145 -1.15 -20.15 -1.91
C ASP A 145 0.01 -19.66 -2.81
N THR A 146 1.13 -20.35 -2.75
CA THR A 146 2.35 -19.94 -3.46
C THR A 146 2.27 -20.05 -4.99
N SER A 147 1.20 -20.60 -5.55
CA SER A 147 0.92 -20.57 -6.97
C SER A 147 0.27 -19.24 -7.43
N ARG A 148 -0.08 -18.37 -6.49
CA ARG A 148 -0.78 -17.11 -6.74
C ARG A 148 0.09 -15.90 -6.42
N THR A 149 -0.29 -14.77 -7.03
CA THR A 149 0.33 -13.47 -6.76
C THR A 149 0.01 -12.98 -5.35
N SER A 150 0.95 -12.30 -4.72
CA SER A 150 0.74 -11.53 -3.48
C SER A 150 -0.02 -10.22 -3.72
N GLY A 151 -0.42 -9.95 -4.98
CA GLY A 151 -0.90 -8.63 -5.40
C GLY A 151 0.26 -7.65 -5.62
N GLY A 152 -0.06 -6.41 -5.90
CA GLY A 152 0.92 -5.35 -6.19
C GLY A 152 0.33 -3.93 -6.08
N SER A 153 1.20 -2.97 -6.10
CA SER A 153 2.65 -3.10 -6.25
C SER A 153 3.40 -3.34 -4.94
N SER A 154 2.77 -3.29 -3.75
CA SER A 154 3.42 -3.57 -2.45
C SER A 154 3.30 -5.06 -2.06
N GLY A 155 3.46 -5.98 -3.04
CA GLY A 155 3.25 -7.41 -2.81
C GLY A 155 4.30 -8.04 -1.92
N GLY A 156 5.57 -7.64 -2.03
CA GLY A 156 6.63 -8.07 -1.12
C GLY A 156 6.36 -7.67 0.33
N SER A 157 5.89 -6.43 0.56
CA SER A 157 5.49 -5.95 1.89
C SER A 157 4.35 -6.78 2.47
N ALA A 158 3.31 -7.02 1.66
CA ALA A 158 2.17 -7.81 2.11
C ALA A 158 2.54 -9.28 2.36
N ALA A 159 3.33 -9.90 1.50
CA ALA A 159 3.80 -11.26 1.70
C ALA A 159 4.64 -11.39 2.98
N ALA A 160 5.56 -10.46 3.23
CA ALA A 160 6.40 -10.46 4.44
C ALA A 160 5.57 -10.32 5.73
N VAL A 161 4.59 -9.41 5.78
CA VAL A 161 3.73 -9.19 6.95
C VAL A 161 2.77 -10.37 7.12
N ALA A 162 2.15 -10.87 6.07
CA ALA A 162 1.24 -12.01 6.13
C ALA A 162 1.94 -13.32 6.55
N ALA A 163 3.21 -13.49 6.18
CA ALA A 163 4.04 -14.61 6.61
C ALA A 163 4.54 -14.46 8.06
N GLY A 164 4.32 -13.32 8.71
CA GLY A 164 4.82 -13.02 10.04
C GLY A 164 6.32 -12.81 10.11
N MET A 165 7.00 -12.44 9.01
CA MET A 165 8.42 -12.10 9.01
C MET A 165 8.67 -10.81 9.82
N VAL A 166 7.87 -9.80 9.59
CA VAL A 166 7.84 -8.54 10.34
C VAL A 166 6.38 -8.18 10.66
N PRO A 167 6.12 -7.40 11.72
CA PRO A 167 4.75 -7.05 12.10
C PRO A 167 4.13 -6.00 11.17
N ILE A 168 4.93 -5.16 10.53
CA ILE A 168 4.51 -4.03 9.69
C ILE A 168 5.53 -3.80 8.57
N ALA A 169 5.07 -3.36 7.40
CA ALA A 169 5.95 -2.99 6.30
C ALA A 169 5.40 -1.78 5.55
N HIS A 170 6.33 -0.92 5.09
CA HIS A 170 6.02 0.22 4.24
C HIS A 170 5.33 -0.21 2.94
N ALA A 171 4.35 0.55 2.50
CA ALA A 171 3.61 0.36 1.26
C ALA A 171 3.18 1.69 0.66
N SER A 172 3.00 1.74 -0.65
CA SER A 172 2.52 2.92 -1.39
C SER A 172 1.34 2.56 -2.29
N ASP A 173 0.48 3.52 -2.64
CA ASP A 173 -0.75 3.28 -3.37
C ASP A 173 -1.01 4.41 -4.38
N GLY A 174 -0.78 4.12 -5.67
CA GLY A 174 -1.06 5.04 -6.78
C GLY A 174 -2.32 4.68 -7.58
N GLY A 175 -2.81 3.44 -7.43
CA GLY A 175 -4.00 2.91 -8.09
C GLY A 175 -4.65 1.76 -7.33
N GLY A 176 -4.18 1.49 -6.09
CA GLY A 176 -4.62 0.38 -5.25
C GLY A 176 -3.48 -0.35 -4.54
N SER A 177 -2.25 0.08 -4.70
CA SER A 177 -1.05 -0.71 -4.35
C SER A 177 -0.77 -0.89 -2.85
N ILE A 178 -1.55 -0.34 -1.93
CA ILE A 178 -1.67 -0.75 -0.52
C ILE A 178 -2.82 -1.76 -0.39
N ARG A 179 -3.98 -1.42 -0.93
CA ARG A 179 -5.26 -2.12 -0.75
C ARG A 179 -5.30 -3.48 -1.48
N ILE A 180 -4.78 -3.54 -2.70
CA ILE A 180 -4.72 -4.76 -3.52
C ILE A 180 -3.91 -5.85 -2.83
N PRO A 181 -2.61 -5.63 -2.46
CA PRO A 181 -1.84 -6.66 -1.78
C PRO A 181 -2.36 -6.95 -0.37
N ALA A 182 -2.93 -5.99 0.35
CA ALA A 182 -3.62 -6.27 1.61
C ALA A 182 -4.80 -7.22 1.42
N ALA A 183 -5.64 -7.02 0.38
CA ALA A 183 -6.74 -7.92 0.04
C ALA A 183 -6.26 -9.33 -0.34
N CYS A 184 -5.17 -9.42 -1.15
CA CYS A 184 -4.60 -10.70 -1.56
C CYS A 184 -4.00 -11.51 -0.41
N CYS A 185 -3.38 -10.82 0.57
CA CYS A 185 -2.62 -11.44 1.64
C CYS A 185 -3.33 -11.47 3.00
N GLY A 186 -4.57 -10.98 3.10
CA GLY A 186 -5.36 -11.04 4.33
C GLY A 186 -4.91 -10.03 5.40
N LEU A 187 -4.64 -8.80 4.99
CA LEU A 187 -4.11 -7.72 5.83
C LEU A 187 -5.02 -6.49 5.85
N VAL A 188 -4.73 -5.59 6.77
CA VAL A 188 -5.25 -4.22 6.80
C VAL A 188 -4.41 -3.37 5.85
N GLY A 189 -5.08 -2.71 4.90
CA GLY A 189 -4.44 -1.79 3.96
C GLY A 189 -5.18 -0.46 3.92
N LEU A 190 -4.67 0.55 4.62
CA LEU A 190 -5.22 1.91 4.63
C LEU A 190 -4.52 2.78 3.60
N LYS A 191 -5.22 3.09 2.51
CA LYS A 191 -4.86 4.21 1.64
C LYS A 191 -5.32 5.50 2.30
N VAL A 192 -4.40 6.32 2.74
CA VAL A 192 -4.70 7.60 3.37
C VAL A 192 -5.22 8.64 2.36
N SER A 193 -5.76 9.74 2.84
CA SER A 193 -6.09 10.91 2.01
C SER A 193 -4.85 11.43 1.30
N GLN A 194 -5.00 11.90 0.08
CA GLN A 194 -3.92 12.61 -0.63
C GLN A 194 -3.46 13.81 0.21
N GLY A 195 -2.13 13.97 0.36
CA GLY A 195 -1.53 15.00 1.22
C GLY A 195 -1.64 14.74 2.73
N ARG A 196 -2.04 13.53 3.16
CA ARG A 196 -2.00 13.14 4.58
C ARG A 196 -0.57 12.89 5.05
N ILE A 197 0.24 12.25 4.21
CA ILE A 197 1.68 12.02 4.40
C ILE A 197 2.39 12.72 3.26
N THR A 198 3.42 13.49 3.58
CA THR A 198 4.26 14.18 2.59
C THR A 198 5.01 13.18 1.71
N MET A 199 5.14 13.50 0.43
CA MET A 199 5.91 12.73 -0.55
C MET A 199 7.34 13.29 -0.76
N GLY A 200 7.69 14.35 -0.02
CA GLY A 200 8.98 15.04 -0.15
C GLY A 200 10.21 14.23 0.29
N PRO A 201 11.39 14.69 -0.10
CA PRO A 201 11.64 15.92 -0.85
C PRO A 201 11.52 15.78 -2.39
N ASN A 202 11.58 14.57 -2.94
CA ASN A 202 11.78 14.34 -4.37
C ASN A 202 10.49 14.08 -5.17
N ARG A 203 9.36 13.96 -4.49
CA ARG A 203 8.03 13.77 -5.08
C ARG A 203 7.06 14.77 -4.48
N ASP A 204 5.95 15.00 -5.16
CA ASP A 204 4.88 15.88 -4.74
C ASP A 204 3.54 15.14 -4.61
N GLU A 205 2.61 15.74 -3.89
CA GLU A 205 1.29 15.20 -3.58
C GLU A 205 0.26 15.44 -4.70
N SER A 206 0.61 16.18 -5.77
CA SER A 206 -0.32 16.49 -6.87
C SER A 206 -0.65 15.27 -7.72
N ASN A 207 0.13 14.21 -7.56
CA ASN A 207 0.01 12.95 -8.26
C ASN A 207 -1.02 12.00 -7.59
N LEU A 208 -1.21 10.82 -8.19
CA LEU A 208 -2.15 9.79 -7.72
C LEU A 208 -1.68 9.05 -6.45
N GLY A 209 -0.39 9.14 -6.11
CA GLY A 209 0.27 8.35 -5.08
C GLY A 209 0.01 8.82 -3.65
N VAL A 210 -0.03 7.87 -2.74
CA VAL A 210 0.07 8.06 -1.28
C VAL A 210 0.97 6.99 -0.69
N GLU A 211 1.53 7.27 0.49
CA GLU A 211 2.41 6.37 1.22
C GLU A 211 1.79 6.00 2.57
N HIS A 212 1.98 4.77 3.02
CA HIS A 212 1.64 4.31 4.38
C HIS A 212 2.24 2.92 4.63
N CYS A 213 1.45 1.96 5.13
CA CYS A 213 1.88 0.60 5.41
C CYS A 213 0.81 -0.44 5.09
N VAL A 214 1.21 -1.71 5.16
CA VAL A 214 0.33 -2.85 5.40
C VAL A 214 0.60 -3.39 6.79
N SER A 215 -0.45 -3.79 7.50
CA SER A 215 -0.38 -4.30 8.88
C SER A 215 -1.37 -5.43 9.08
N ARG A 216 -1.24 -6.17 10.21
CA ARG A 216 -2.20 -7.22 10.58
C ARG A 216 -3.38 -6.69 11.37
N THR A 217 -3.19 -5.58 12.07
CA THR A 217 -4.20 -4.97 12.95
C THR A 217 -4.47 -3.52 12.56
N VAL A 218 -5.68 -3.07 12.86
CA VAL A 218 -6.09 -1.67 12.65
C VAL A 218 -5.27 -0.73 13.54
N ARG A 219 -4.94 -1.15 14.78
CA ARG A 219 -4.20 -0.29 15.72
C ARG A 219 -2.78 0.01 15.27
N ASP A 220 -2.09 -0.93 14.61
CA ASP A 220 -0.76 -0.69 14.05
C ASP A 220 -0.79 0.36 12.94
N SER A 221 -1.77 0.25 12.03
CA SER A 221 -1.97 1.22 10.96
C SER A 221 -2.25 2.62 11.51
N ALA A 222 -3.16 2.74 12.50
CA ALA A 222 -3.51 4.00 13.13
C ALA A 222 -2.32 4.65 13.86
N ARG A 223 -1.60 3.86 14.67
CA ARG A 223 -0.47 4.34 15.45
C ARG A 223 0.73 4.75 14.56
N LEU A 224 0.95 4.02 13.44
CA LEU A 224 1.98 4.43 12.49
C LEU A 224 1.56 5.69 11.73
N LEU A 225 0.28 5.87 11.45
CA LEU A 225 -0.21 7.10 10.84
C LEU A 225 0.05 8.31 11.75
N ASP A 226 -0.15 8.19 13.05
CA ASP A 226 0.22 9.26 14.02
C ASP A 226 1.70 9.62 13.99
N ALA A 227 2.56 8.62 13.80
CA ALA A 227 4.02 8.85 13.73
C ALA A 227 4.48 9.44 12.39
N THR A 228 3.67 9.33 11.31
CA THR A 228 4.13 9.62 9.95
C THR A 228 3.35 10.70 9.22
N HIS A 229 2.12 11.03 9.64
CA HIS A 229 1.30 12.02 8.96
C HIS A 229 1.85 13.45 9.12
N GLY A 230 1.28 14.36 8.32
CA GLY A 230 1.57 15.77 8.36
C GLY A 230 2.40 16.24 7.17
N ARG A 231 2.35 17.54 6.95
CA ARG A 231 3.02 18.21 5.83
C ARG A 231 4.53 18.16 5.93
N GLY A 232 5.18 18.17 4.78
CA GLY A 232 6.58 18.51 4.60
C GLY A 232 6.76 19.97 4.18
N VAL A 233 8.01 20.36 3.99
CA VAL A 233 8.35 21.70 3.49
C VAL A 233 7.99 21.80 2.00
N GLY A 234 7.10 22.72 1.65
CA GLY A 234 6.74 23.00 0.27
C GLY A 234 5.65 22.09 -0.32
N ASP A 235 4.99 21.26 0.49
CA ASP A 235 3.89 20.42 0.02
C ASP A 235 2.77 21.25 -0.63
N VAL A 236 2.27 20.80 -1.78
CA VAL A 236 1.25 21.50 -2.57
C VAL A 236 -0.18 21.08 -2.23
N ILE A 237 -0.37 19.87 -1.71
CA ILE A 237 -1.66 19.36 -1.21
C ILE A 237 -1.47 18.91 0.22
N ILE A 238 -2.29 19.43 1.12
CA ILE A 238 -2.24 19.16 2.55
C ILE A 238 -3.62 18.70 3.00
N ALA A 239 -3.71 17.48 3.54
CA ALA A 239 -4.96 16.98 4.11
C ALA A 239 -5.30 17.73 5.41
N PRO A 240 -6.60 17.90 5.74
CA PRO A 240 -7.02 18.50 7.01
C PRO A 240 -6.37 17.78 8.19
N LEU A 241 -5.98 18.54 9.23
CA LEU A 241 -5.46 17.95 10.45
C LEU A 241 -6.53 17.08 11.13
N PRO A 242 -6.15 15.93 11.73
CA PRO A 242 -7.07 15.14 12.52
C PRO A 242 -7.49 15.90 13.79
N ALA A 243 -8.72 15.68 14.26
CA ALA A 243 -9.22 16.32 15.48
C ALA A 243 -8.54 15.78 16.74
N ARG A 244 -8.03 14.55 16.71
CA ARG A 244 -7.28 13.86 17.75
C ARG A 244 -6.34 12.81 17.11
N PRO A 245 -5.43 12.20 17.86
CA PRO A 245 -4.58 11.12 17.34
C PRO A 245 -5.40 9.99 16.71
N PHE A 246 -4.91 9.41 15.62
CA PHE A 246 -5.58 8.29 14.96
C PHE A 246 -5.60 7.03 15.82
N ALA A 247 -4.61 6.83 16.69
CA ALA A 247 -4.60 5.75 17.66
C ALA A 247 -5.80 5.83 18.63
N ASP A 248 -6.27 7.03 18.97
CA ASP A 248 -7.43 7.25 19.84
C ASP A 248 -8.77 6.96 19.15
N GLU A 249 -8.75 6.76 17.83
CA GLU A 249 -9.92 6.34 17.05
C GLU A 249 -10.16 4.82 17.12
N VAL A 250 -9.14 4.04 17.48
CA VAL A 250 -9.22 2.59 17.61
C VAL A 250 -10.07 2.23 18.83
N GLY A 251 -11.17 1.52 18.58
CA GLY A 251 -12.15 1.17 19.64
C GLY A 251 -13.11 2.29 20.04
N ALA A 252 -12.99 3.49 19.44
CA ALA A 252 -13.96 4.56 19.62
C ALA A 252 -15.27 4.22 18.90
N ASP A 253 -16.39 4.61 19.52
CA ASP A 253 -17.72 4.41 18.94
C ASP A 253 -17.86 5.18 17.60
N PRO A 254 -18.13 4.50 16.48
CA PRO A 254 -18.36 5.15 15.20
C PRO A 254 -19.74 5.84 15.14
N GLY A 255 -20.65 5.58 16.09
CA GLY A 255 -22.04 5.94 16.00
C GLY A 255 -22.81 5.11 14.96
N ARG A 256 -24.00 5.54 14.62
CA ARG A 256 -24.80 4.91 13.57
C ARG A 256 -24.50 5.59 12.23
N LEU A 257 -23.82 4.88 11.34
CA LEU A 257 -23.40 5.40 10.05
C LEU A 257 -24.40 5.05 8.94
N ARG A 258 -24.47 5.92 7.94
CA ARG A 258 -25.17 5.71 6.67
C ARG A 258 -24.14 5.30 5.61
N ILE A 259 -24.23 4.06 5.13
CA ILE A 259 -23.25 3.42 4.27
C ILE A 259 -23.89 3.11 2.92
N GLY A 260 -23.35 3.71 1.86
CA GLY A 260 -23.73 3.36 0.50
C GLY A 260 -23.07 2.07 0.07
N LEU A 261 -23.76 1.27 -0.72
CA LEU A 261 -23.34 -0.02 -1.23
C LEU A 261 -23.21 0.05 -2.75
N LEU A 262 -22.03 -0.22 -3.30
CA LEU A 262 -21.85 -0.36 -4.74
C LEU A 262 -22.39 -1.72 -5.21
N ASP A 263 -23.55 -1.70 -5.87
CA ASP A 263 -24.33 -2.90 -6.23
C ASP A 263 -23.87 -3.55 -7.53
N HIS A 264 -22.67 -4.13 -7.59
CA HIS A 264 -22.19 -4.94 -8.71
C HIS A 264 -21.17 -5.99 -8.25
N SER A 265 -21.47 -6.74 -7.16
CA SER A 265 -20.43 -7.40 -6.42
C SER A 265 -20.56 -8.93 -6.26
N PRO A 266 -19.40 -9.65 -6.13
CA PRO A 266 -19.36 -11.06 -5.78
C PRO A 266 -19.90 -11.34 -4.36
N ARG A 267 -20.28 -12.61 -4.10
CA ARG A 267 -20.97 -13.07 -2.89
C ARG A 267 -20.36 -12.68 -1.53
N GLY A 268 -19.03 -12.48 -1.42
CA GLY A 268 -18.35 -12.11 -0.17
C GLY A 268 -18.72 -10.73 0.39
N PHE A 269 -19.16 -9.86 -0.47
CA PHE A 269 -19.53 -8.49 -0.18
C PHE A 269 -20.88 -8.37 0.58
N ALA A 270 -21.86 -9.20 0.24
CA ALA A 270 -23.14 -9.24 0.94
C ALA A 270 -23.01 -9.60 2.43
N ASN A 271 -21.98 -10.39 2.79
CA ASN A 271 -21.72 -10.73 4.19
C ASN A 271 -21.17 -9.53 4.98
N ALA A 272 -20.33 -8.70 4.34
CA ALA A 272 -19.83 -7.47 4.98
C ALA A 272 -20.95 -6.45 5.20
N ALA A 273 -21.88 -6.29 4.26
CA ALA A 273 -23.06 -5.45 4.42
C ALA A 273 -23.93 -5.92 5.62
N LYS A 274 -24.23 -7.21 5.68
CA LYS A 274 -24.99 -7.79 6.81
C LYS A 274 -24.27 -7.64 8.15
N LEU A 275 -22.95 -7.75 8.17
CA LEU A 275 -22.17 -7.53 9.40
C LEU A 275 -22.31 -6.08 9.86
N LEU A 276 -22.16 -5.10 8.96
CA LEU A 276 -22.35 -3.68 9.27
C LEU A 276 -23.77 -3.37 9.74
N GLU A 277 -24.81 -3.96 9.14
CA GLU A 277 -26.19 -3.83 9.58
C GLU A 277 -26.40 -4.43 11.00
N SER A 278 -25.79 -5.59 11.28
CA SER A 278 -25.86 -6.22 12.61
C SER A 278 -25.17 -5.40 13.70
N LEU A 279 -24.23 -4.53 13.33
CA LEU A 279 -23.55 -3.58 14.20
C LEU A 279 -24.29 -2.24 14.35
N GLY A 280 -25.48 -2.11 13.74
CA GLY A 280 -26.37 -0.97 13.90
C GLY A 280 -26.25 0.10 12.83
N HIS A 281 -25.42 -0.08 11.79
CA HIS A 281 -25.31 0.83 10.68
C HIS A 281 -26.48 0.66 9.70
N HIS A 282 -26.73 1.71 8.89
CA HIS A 282 -27.69 1.66 7.80
C HIS A 282 -26.97 1.46 6.48
N VAL A 283 -27.21 0.34 5.80
CA VAL A 283 -26.58 -0.02 4.53
C VAL A 283 -27.63 -0.09 3.44
N GLU A 284 -27.45 0.68 2.35
CA GLU A 284 -28.39 0.68 1.21
C GLU A 284 -27.65 0.84 -0.12
N PRO A 285 -28.20 0.31 -1.24
CA PRO A 285 -27.61 0.51 -2.57
C PRO A 285 -27.56 2.00 -2.92
N ALA A 286 -26.36 2.57 -2.94
CA ALA A 286 -26.09 3.95 -3.34
C ALA A 286 -24.59 4.14 -3.54
N TRP A 287 -24.20 4.86 -4.59
CA TRP A 287 -22.81 5.20 -4.90
C TRP A 287 -22.73 6.45 -5.78
N PRO A 288 -21.60 7.15 -5.85
CA PRO A 288 -21.40 8.22 -6.83
C PRO A 288 -21.51 7.68 -8.27
N GLU A 289 -22.52 8.06 -9.02
CA GLU A 289 -22.77 7.57 -10.39
C GLU A 289 -21.58 7.80 -11.33
N VAL A 290 -20.79 8.85 -11.07
CA VAL A 290 -19.58 9.18 -11.83
C VAL A 290 -18.50 8.11 -11.74
N LEU A 291 -18.56 7.16 -10.79
CA LEU A 291 -17.66 6.01 -10.74
C LEU A 291 -17.83 5.04 -11.92
N ALA A 292 -18.95 5.09 -12.61
CA ALA A 292 -19.23 4.32 -13.83
C ALA A 292 -18.76 5.04 -15.11
N ASP A 293 -18.19 6.24 -15.01
CA ASP A 293 -17.73 7.02 -16.16
C ASP A 293 -16.39 6.48 -16.72
N ASN A 294 -16.46 5.97 -17.95
CA ASN A 294 -15.28 5.45 -18.66
C ASN A 294 -14.22 6.52 -18.97
N GLU A 295 -14.61 7.81 -18.98
CA GLU A 295 -13.66 8.92 -19.19
C GLU A 295 -12.65 9.04 -18.03
N ALA A 296 -13.09 8.70 -16.82
CA ALA A 296 -12.20 8.65 -15.65
C ALA A 296 -11.04 7.67 -15.84
N GLY A 297 -11.31 6.50 -16.44
CA GLY A 297 -10.28 5.50 -16.75
C GLY A 297 -9.25 6.01 -17.79
N ARG A 298 -9.70 6.73 -18.81
CA ARG A 298 -8.80 7.35 -19.82
C ARG A 298 -7.94 8.44 -19.19
N THR A 299 -8.53 9.31 -18.39
CA THR A 299 -7.82 10.35 -17.65
C THR A 299 -6.76 9.76 -16.73
N PHE A 300 -7.11 8.71 -15.99
CA PHE A 300 -6.17 7.96 -15.16
C PHE A 300 -5.01 7.41 -15.99
N GLY A 301 -5.29 6.71 -17.08
CA GLY A 301 -4.27 6.12 -17.96
C GLY A 301 -3.33 7.16 -18.56
N GLN A 302 -3.83 8.32 -18.96
CA GLN A 302 -3.02 9.42 -19.49
C GLN A 302 -2.08 9.99 -18.42
N MET A 303 -2.60 10.27 -17.22
CA MET A 303 -1.78 10.73 -16.09
C MET A 303 -0.72 9.68 -15.71
N TRP A 304 -1.13 8.40 -15.64
CA TRP A 304 -0.25 7.29 -15.29
C TRP A 304 0.91 7.13 -16.26
N SER A 305 0.62 7.10 -17.58
CA SER A 305 1.64 6.96 -18.62
C SER A 305 2.59 8.16 -18.66
N THR A 306 2.08 9.40 -18.48
CA THR A 306 2.93 10.59 -18.42
C THR A 306 3.90 10.53 -17.23
N ASN A 307 3.43 10.06 -16.06
CA ASN A 307 4.28 9.85 -14.89
C ASN A 307 5.32 8.73 -15.11
N MET A 308 4.99 7.72 -15.90
CA MET A 308 5.96 6.70 -16.32
C MET A 308 7.08 7.31 -17.15
N GLY A 309 6.75 8.09 -18.17
CA GLY A 309 7.75 8.81 -18.98
C GLY A 309 8.65 9.72 -18.13
N MET A 310 8.07 10.46 -17.18
CA MET A 310 8.84 11.30 -16.24
C MET A 310 9.74 10.47 -15.32
N SER A 311 9.29 9.28 -14.89
CA SER A 311 10.10 8.38 -14.06
C SER A 311 11.31 7.85 -14.81
N LEU A 312 11.16 7.50 -16.09
CA LEU A 312 12.29 7.07 -16.92
C LEU A 312 13.32 8.20 -17.15
N ARG A 313 12.88 9.44 -17.31
CA ARG A 313 13.80 10.61 -17.36
C ARG A 313 14.61 10.72 -16.06
N ARG A 314 13.95 10.64 -14.89
CA ARG A 314 14.63 10.66 -13.60
C ARG A 314 15.63 9.49 -13.45
N PHE A 315 15.31 8.32 -14.00
CA PHE A 315 16.21 7.17 -14.01
C PHE A 315 17.42 7.42 -14.93
N SER A 316 17.18 8.00 -16.12
CA SER A 316 18.26 8.42 -17.02
C SER A 316 19.22 9.39 -16.33
N ASP A 317 18.68 10.41 -15.64
CA ASP A 317 19.48 11.39 -14.88
C ASP A 317 20.28 10.70 -13.76
N ALA A 318 19.66 9.79 -13.02
CA ALA A 318 20.29 9.09 -11.91
C ALA A 318 21.40 8.13 -12.34
N LEU A 319 21.25 7.50 -13.52
CA LEU A 319 22.23 6.55 -14.07
C LEU A 319 23.26 7.19 -15.01
N GLY A 320 23.02 8.45 -15.44
CA GLY A 320 23.92 9.17 -16.33
C GLY A 320 23.88 8.70 -17.80
N HIS A 321 22.86 7.96 -18.21
CA HIS A 321 22.61 7.57 -19.60
C HIS A 321 21.10 7.53 -19.89
N GLU A 322 20.72 7.68 -21.16
CA GLU A 322 19.32 7.57 -21.59
C GLU A 322 18.84 6.12 -21.45
N MET A 323 17.68 5.94 -20.78
CA MET A 323 17.06 4.62 -20.61
C MET A 323 16.58 4.08 -21.96
N THR A 324 16.78 2.80 -22.18
CA THR A 324 16.41 2.06 -23.40
C THR A 324 15.47 0.90 -23.08
N LEU A 325 14.98 0.20 -24.10
CA LEU A 325 14.17 -1.03 -23.91
C LEU A 325 14.98 -2.14 -23.18
N ASP A 326 16.30 -2.13 -23.30
CA ASP A 326 17.13 -3.10 -22.57
C ASP A 326 17.18 -2.82 -21.06
N ASP A 327 16.90 -1.59 -20.63
CA ASP A 327 16.93 -1.15 -19.24
C ASP A 327 15.56 -1.26 -18.54
N VAL A 328 14.46 -1.37 -19.31
CA VAL A 328 13.10 -1.24 -18.84
C VAL A 328 12.24 -2.42 -19.31
N GLU A 329 11.27 -2.84 -18.50
CA GLU A 329 10.28 -3.83 -18.92
C GLU A 329 9.41 -3.30 -20.08
N LEU A 330 9.09 -4.18 -21.02
CA LEU A 330 8.41 -3.84 -22.29
C LEU A 330 7.16 -2.98 -22.10
N MET A 331 6.30 -3.33 -21.15
CA MET A 331 5.06 -2.60 -20.89
C MET A 331 5.34 -1.18 -20.39
N ASN A 332 6.31 -1.00 -19.50
CA ASN A 332 6.67 0.32 -18.95
C ASN A 332 7.34 1.18 -20.01
N TRP A 333 8.15 0.55 -20.86
CA TRP A 333 8.70 1.22 -22.03
C TRP A 333 7.59 1.73 -22.97
N ALA A 334 6.60 0.87 -23.31
CA ALA A 334 5.49 1.25 -24.16
C ALA A 334 4.64 2.40 -23.57
N GLN A 335 4.41 2.39 -22.25
CA GLN A 335 3.75 3.51 -21.56
C GLN A 335 4.54 4.82 -21.68
N ALA A 336 5.87 4.75 -21.49
CA ALA A 336 6.73 5.92 -21.63
C ALA A 336 6.76 6.45 -23.07
N GLN A 337 6.74 5.56 -24.07
CA GLN A 337 6.63 5.98 -25.48
C GLN A 337 5.27 6.62 -25.78
N PHE A 338 4.18 6.09 -25.21
CA PHE A 338 2.87 6.75 -25.30
C PHE A 338 2.90 8.16 -24.69
N ALA A 339 3.57 8.34 -23.55
CA ALA A 339 3.71 9.64 -22.89
C ALA A 339 4.41 10.70 -23.78
N ASN A 340 5.32 10.30 -24.65
CA ASN A 340 6.00 11.22 -25.59
C ASN A 340 5.03 11.86 -26.60
N ASN A 341 3.84 11.27 -26.83
CA ASN A 341 2.81 11.81 -27.69
C ASN A 341 1.78 12.67 -26.96
N VAL A 342 1.89 12.80 -25.63
CA VAL A 342 1.00 13.65 -24.81
C VAL A 342 1.59 15.06 -24.77
N SER A 343 0.89 16.03 -25.36
CA SER A 343 1.30 17.42 -25.28
C SER A 343 1.11 18.01 -23.88
N GLY A 344 1.79 19.10 -23.55
CA GLY A 344 1.55 19.83 -22.30
C GLY A 344 0.09 20.29 -22.15
N VAL A 345 -0.60 20.61 -23.26
CA VAL A 345 -2.02 21.00 -23.26
C VAL A 345 -2.90 19.78 -22.92
N ASP A 346 -2.61 18.61 -23.50
CA ASP A 346 -3.36 17.37 -23.21
C ASP A 346 -3.21 16.95 -21.75
N TYR A 347 -1.98 17.06 -21.21
CA TYR A 347 -1.76 16.76 -19.80
C TYR A 347 -2.47 17.75 -18.87
N ALA A 348 -2.46 19.05 -19.19
CA ALA A 348 -3.22 20.05 -18.43
C ALA A 348 -4.72 19.78 -18.48
N ALA A 349 -5.26 19.33 -19.62
CA ALA A 349 -6.65 18.93 -19.78
C ALA A 349 -6.97 17.69 -18.92
N ALA A 350 -6.08 16.68 -18.87
CA ALA A 350 -6.24 15.51 -18.00
C ALA A 350 -6.26 15.88 -16.52
N LEU A 351 -5.39 16.80 -16.08
CA LEU A 351 -5.41 17.33 -14.70
C LEU A 351 -6.74 18.03 -14.38
N ALA A 352 -7.24 18.88 -15.31
CA ALA A 352 -8.54 19.53 -15.13
C ALA A 352 -9.70 18.54 -15.07
N ALA A 353 -9.69 17.48 -15.92
CA ALA A 353 -10.67 16.41 -15.89
C ALA A 353 -10.62 15.62 -14.57
N SER A 354 -9.42 15.33 -14.05
CA SER A 354 -9.23 14.70 -12.74
C SER A 354 -9.83 15.53 -11.60
N VAL A 355 -9.64 16.86 -11.63
CA VAL A 355 -10.26 17.77 -10.64
C VAL A 355 -11.79 17.77 -10.74
N LYS A 356 -12.34 17.75 -11.95
CA LYS A 356 -13.80 17.66 -12.17
C LYS A 356 -14.34 16.32 -11.62
N PHE A 357 -13.68 15.22 -11.91
CA PHE A 357 -14.02 13.89 -11.38
C PHE A 357 -13.97 13.88 -9.84
N ARG A 358 -12.88 14.39 -9.24
CA ARG A 358 -12.73 14.52 -7.78
C ARG A 358 -13.91 15.23 -7.15
N ARG A 359 -14.31 16.38 -7.69
CA ARG A 359 -15.45 17.14 -7.18
C ARG A 359 -16.77 16.37 -7.29
N ALA A 360 -17.00 15.69 -8.41
CA ALA A 360 -18.20 14.90 -8.63
C ALA A 360 -18.28 13.71 -7.65
N VAL A 361 -17.17 12.98 -7.44
CA VAL A 361 -17.13 11.89 -6.45
C VAL A 361 -17.33 12.43 -5.05
N GLN A 362 -16.62 13.47 -4.64
CA GLN A 362 -16.68 13.99 -3.27
C GLN A 362 -18.02 14.66 -2.93
N SER A 363 -18.73 15.21 -3.93
CA SER A 363 -20.06 15.81 -3.71
C SER A 363 -21.11 14.80 -3.22
N TRP A 364 -20.92 13.50 -3.48
CA TRP A 364 -21.82 12.46 -2.99
C TRP A 364 -21.88 12.43 -1.45
N TRP A 365 -20.76 12.64 -0.75
CA TRP A 365 -20.73 12.68 0.73
C TRP A 365 -21.48 13.89 1.30
N THR A 366 -21.67 14.96 0.54
CA THR A 366 -22.48 16.12 0.99
C THR A 366 -23.98 15.81 1.09
N GLN A 367 -24.41 14.64 0.60
CA GLN A 367 -25.80 14.16 0.67
C GLN A 367 -26.08 13.36 1.96
N GLY A 368 -25.17 13.40 2.94
CA GLY A 368 -25.33 12.75 4.24
C GLY A 368 -24.88 11.28 4.29
N TRP A 369 -24.01 10.86 3.37
CA TRP A 369 -23.33 9.57 3.41
C TRP A 369 -22.08 9.67 4.28
N ASP A 370 -21.85 8.61 5.08
CA ASP A 370 -20.64 8.50 5.91
C ASP A 370 -19.57 7.68 5.20
N LEU A 371 -19.94 6.53 4.66
CA LEU A 371 -19.03 5.58 3.99
C LEU A 371 -19.63 5.05 2.68
N LEU A 372 -18.73 4.62 1.80
CA LEU A 372 -19.06 3.79 0.65
C LEU A 372 -18.41 2.42 0.84
N LEU A 373 -19.19 1.34 0.73
CA LEU A 373 -18.74 -0.04 0.77
C LEU A 373 -18.59 -0.58 -0.65
N THR A 374 -17.40 -1.12 -0.97
CA THR A 374 -17.10 -1.75 -2.27
C THR A 374 -16.28 -3.03 -2.07
N PRO A 375 -16.19 -3.94 -3.03
CA PRO A 375 -15.09 -4.90 -3.05
C PRO A 375 -13.76 -4.18 -3.13
N THR A 376 -12.66 -4.81 -2.69
CA THR A 376 -11.32 -4.33 -3.03
C THR A 376 -10.92 -4.79 -4.42
N LEU A 377 -11.20 -6.05 -4.77
CA LEU A 377 -10.87 -6.70 -6.03
C LEU A 377 -12.10 -7.37 -6.64
N ALA A 378 -12.14 -7.48 -7.97
CA ALA A 378 -13.23 -8.16 -8.70
C ALA A 378 -13.15 -9.70 -8.60
N ALA A 379 -11.97 -10.25 -8.29
CA ALA A 379 -11.73 -11.69 -8.17
C ALA A 379 -10.66 -11.99 -7.12
N PRO A 380 -10.55 -13.25 -6.65
CA PRO A 380 -9.44 -13.68 -5.80
C PRO A 380 -8.06 -13.45 -6.45
N PRO A 381 -6.94 -13.59 -5.69
CA PRO A 381 -5.60 -13.42 -6.23
C PRO A 381 -5.36 -14.25 -7.50
N LEU A 382 -4.81 -13.61 -8.53
CA LEU A 382 -4.52 -14.27 -9.82
C LEU A 382 -3.40 -15.30 -9.67
N PRO A 383 -3.33 -16.33 -10.53
CA PRO A 383 -2.12 -17.17 -10.63
C PRO A 383 -0.89 -16.33 -10.98
N VAL A 384 0.29 -16.74 -10.49
CA VAL A 384 1.56 -16.16 -10.92
C VAL A 384 1.72 -16.29 -12.43
N GLY A 385 2.18 -15.24 -13.10
CA GLY A 385 2.34 -15.18 -14.56
C GLY A 385 1.06 -14.82 -15.32
N SER A 386 -0.02 -14.38 -14.67
CA SER A 386 -1.29 -14.00 -15.34
C SER A 386 -1.21 -12.71 -16.16
N LEU A 387 -0.19 -11.90 -15.97
CA LEU A 387 0.04 -10.65 -16.72
C LEU A 387 1.36 -10.74 -17.51
N PRO A 388 1.46 -11.63 -18.52
CA PRO A 388 2.70 -11.84 -19.26
C PRO A 388 3.02 -10.66 -20.17
N ASN A 389 4.30 -10.42 -20.43
CA ASN A 389 4.74 -9.54 -21.49
C ASN A 389 4.28 -10.08 -22.86
N ASP A 390 3.70 -9.21 -23.69
CA ASP A 390 3.23 -9.52 -25.04
C ASP A 390 3.85 -8.51 -26.02
N PRO A 391 4.88 -8.90 -26.81
CA PRO A 391 5.55 -7.99 -27.73
C PRO A 391 4.64 -7.41 -28.82
N GLU A 392 3.59 -8.12 -29.21
CA GLU A 392 2.61 -7.63 -30.21
C GLU A 392 1.60 -6.65 -29.56
N ARG A 393 1.33 -6.80 -28.26
CA ARG A 393 0.37 -5.99 -27.51
C ARG A 393 0.93 -5.59 -26.13
N PRO A 394 1.98 -4.75 -26.10
CA PRO A 394 2.74 -4.48 -24.86
C PRO A 394 1.89 -3.86 -23.74
N MET A 395 0.73 -3.27 -24.06
CA MET A 395 -0.22 -2.71 -23.08
C MET A 395 -1.31 -3.70 -22.62
N ALA A 396 -1.36 -4.93 -23.16
CA ALA A 396 -2.37 -5.93 -22.81
C ALA A 396 -2.40 -6.27 -21.30
N PRO A 397 -1.25 -6.36 -20.58
CA PRO A 397 -1.26 -6.60 -19.14
C PRO A 397 -2.05 -5.56 -18.35
N LEU A 398 -2.05 -4.29 -18.77
CA LEU A 398 -2.81 -3.23 -18.09
C LEU A 398 -4.31 -3.35 -18.32
N VAL A 399 -4.75 -3.80 -19.49
CA VAL A 399 -6.17 -4.03 -19.79
C VAL A 399 -6.71 -5.15 -18.90
N THR A 400 -6.02 -6.28 -18.87
CA THR A 400 -6.37 -7.42 -17.99
C THR A 400 -6.33 -7.04 -16.51
N ALA A 401 -5.32 -6.28 -16.11
CA ALA A 401 -5.21 -5.79 -14.74
C ALA A 401 -6.38 -4.86 -14.37
N GLY A 402 -6.81 -3.97 -15.28
CA GLY A 402 -7.91 -3.03 -15.06
C GLY A 402 -9.22 -3.72 -14.71
N GLU A 403 -9.53 -4.85 -15.34
CA GLU A 403 -10.71 -5.65 -15.02
C GLU A 403 -10.66 -6.24 -13.60
N TRP A 404 -9.48 -6.65 -13.14
CA TRP A 404 -9.29 -7.22 -11.80
C TRP A 404 -9.32 -6.19 -10.70
N VAL A 405 -8.73 -4.99 -10.93
CA VAL A 405 -8.56 -3.95 -9.89
C VAL A 405 -9.51 -2.77 -10.05
N THR A 406 -10.65 -2.99 -10.66
CA THR A 406 -11.62 -1.96 -11.08
C THR A 406 -12.13 -1.04 -9.94
N PHE A 407 -11.95 -1.39 -8.65
CA PHE A 407 -12.55 -0.67 -7.53
C PHE A 407 -11.58 0.24 -6.76
N THR A 408 -10.33 0.39 -7.17
CA THR A 408 -9.33 1.08 -6.33
C THR A 408 -8.84 2.42 -6.90
N GLY A 409 -8.52 2.49 -8.19
CA GLY A 409 -7.88 3.65 -8.84
C GLY A 409 -8.70 4.95 -8.77
N GLN A 410 -10.02 4.86 -8.76
CA GLN A 410 -10.93 6.01 -8.67
C GLN A 410 -10.69 6.83 -7.39
N PHE A 411 -10.31 6.17 -6.28
CA PHE A 411 -10.07 6.82 -5.00
C PHE A 411 -8.65 7.39 -4.88
N ASN A 412 -7.76 7.05 -5.81
CA ASN A 412 -6.51 7.79 -6.01
C ASN A 412 -6.79 9.11 -6.74
N MET A 413 -7.60 9.08 -7.80
CA MET A 413 -8.02 10.30 -8.53
C MET A 413 -8.83 11.25 -7.65
N SER A 414 -9.78 10.75 -6.87
CA SER A 414 -10.61 11.58 -5.99
C SER A 414 -9.88 12.03 -4.71
N GLY A 415 -8.72 11.41 -4.39
CA GLY A 415 -7.89 11.75 -3.24
C GLY A 415 -8.42 11.27 -1.89
N GLN A 416 -9.52 10.54 -1.85
CA GLN A 416 -10.20 10.11 -0.63
C GLN A 416 -9.48 8.96 0.06
N PRO A 417 -9.57 8.83 1.41
CA PRO A 417 -9.05 7.69 2.13
C PRO A 417 -9.94 6.47 1.88
N ALA A 418 -9.31 5.29 1.83
CA ALA A 418 -9.99 4.01 1.68
C ALA A 418 -9.21 2.92 2.42
N ILE A 419 -9.91 1.99 3.05
CA ILE A 419 -9.31 0.88 3.79
C ILE A 419 -9.78 -0.47 3.23
N SER A 420 -8.85 -1.38 2.98
CA SER A 420 -9.14 -2.79 2.69
C SER A 420 -9.01 -3.62 3.96
N LEU A 421 -10.04 -4.42 4.26
CA LEU A 421 -10.10 -5.28 5.44
C LEU A 421 -10.35 -6.74 5.03
N PRO A 422 -9.70 -7.74 5.67
CA PRO A 422 -9.78 -9.15 5.29
C PRO A 422 -10.99 -9.85 5.91
N LEU A 423 -12.20 -9.33 5.67
CA LEU A 423 -13.44 -9.77 6.32
C LEU A 423 -14.03 -11.07 5.76
N HIS A 424 -13.51 -11.57 4.65
CA HIS A 424 -14.04 -12.78 4.02
C HIS A 424 -12.94 -13.69 3.49
N ARG A 425 -13.30 -14.94 3.23
CA ARG A 425 -12.44 -15.95 2.60
C ARG A 425 -13.21 -16.73 1.55
N THR A 426 -12.52 -17.14 0.50
CA THR A 426 -13.08 -18.09 -0.47
C THR A 426 -13.24 -19.47 0.17
N SER A 427 -13.99 -20.36 -0.50
CA SER A 427 -14.08 -21.78 -0.09
C SER A 427 -12.73 -22.51 -0.09
N ALA A 428 -11.76 -22.02 -0.86
CA ALA A 428 -10.37 -22.49 -0.88
C ALA A 428 -9.48 -21.85 0.21
N GLY A 429 -10.05 -21.04 1.10
CA GLY A 429 -9.30 -20.40 2.20
C GLY A 429 -8.52 -19.15 1.83
N LEU A 430 -8.59 -18.65 0.59
CA LEU A 430 -7.92 -17.43 0.19
C LEU A 430 -8.60 -16.18 0.77
N PRO A 431 -7.84 -15.19 1.25
CA PRO A 431 -8.40 -13.93 1.73
C PRO A 431 -9.16 -13.17 0.64
N VAL A 432 -10.21 -12.46 1.06
CA VAL A 432 -10.98 -11.54 0.23
C VAL A 432 -11.09 -10.21 0.96
N GLY A 433 -10.55 -9.16 0.36
CA GLY A 433 -10.59 -7.81 0.91
C GLY A 433 -11.91 -7.11 0.60
N ILE A 434 -12.47 -6.47 1.62
CA ILE A 434 -13.61 -5.56 1.50
C ILE A 434 -13.11 -4.14 1.68
N GLN A 435 -13.54 -3.22 0.84
CA GLN A 435 -13.10 -1.83 0.87
C GLN A 435 -14.19 -0.93 1.44
N LEU A 436 -13.80 -0.08 2.40
CA LEU A 436 -14.58 1.06 2.86
C LEU A 436 -13.88 2.34 2.43
N VAL A 437 -14.67 3.31 1.93
CA VAL A 437 -14.18 4.63 1.49
C VAL A 437 -14.91 5.70 2.29
N ALA A 438 -14.18 6.70 2.78
CA ALA A 438 -14.75 7.84 3.49
C ALA A 438 -14.60 9.16 2.71
N ALA A 439 -15.22 10.23 3.19
CA ALA A 439 -14.97 11.56 2.71
C ALA A 439 -13.49 11.94 2.84
N TYR A 440 -13.02 12.87 2.01
CA TYR A 440 -11.64 13.35 2.07
C TYR A 440 -11.27 13.88 3.46
N GLY A 441 -10.17 13.40 4.01
CA GLY A 441 -9.67 13.77 5.33
C GLY A 441 -10.30 12.99 6.49
N ARG A 442 -11.18 12.00 6.24
CA ARG A 442 -11.94 11.28 7.26
C ARG A 442 -11.41 9.87 7.52
N GLU A 443 -10.10 9.73 7.67
CA GLU A 443 -9.47 8.49 8.14
C GLU A 443 -9.98 8.07 9.53
N ASP A 444 -10.38 9.02 10.37
CA ASP A 444 -10.96 8.79 11.69
C ASP A 444 -12.17 7.85 11.65
N VAL A 445 -13.11 8.09 10.75
CA VAL A 445 -14.31 7.24 10.59
C VAL A 445 -13.93 5.85 10.09
N LEU A 446 -12.99 5.75 9.14
CA LEU A 446 -12.50 4.46 8.65
C LEU A 446 -11.84 3.63 9.76
N ILE A 447 -11.01 4.26 10.60
CA ILE A 447 -10.32 3.58 11.70
C ILE A 447 -11.32 3.10 12.75
N ARG A 448 -12.31 3.91 13.13
CA ARG A 448 -13.36 3.52 14.08
C ARG A 448 -14.13 2.29 13.59
N VAL A 449 -14.66 2.35 12.37
CA VAL A 449 -15.44 1.25 11.80
C VAL A 449 -14.56 0.02 11.55
N ALA A 450 -13.32 0.19 11.05
CA ALA A 450 -12.40 -0.93 10.88
C ALA A 450 -12.10 -1.63 12.20
N SER A 451 -11.89 -0.87 13.28
CA SER A 451 -11.69 -1.42 14.63
C SER A 451 -12.94 -2.13 15.16
N GLN A 452 -14.13 -1.61 14.93
CA GLN A 452 -15.40 -2.26 15.30
C GLN A 452 -15.56 -3.59 14.54
N LEU A 453 -15.25 -3.60 13.22
CA LEU A 453 -15.29 -4.81 12.41
C LEU A 453 -14.22 -5.84 12.83
N GLU A 454 -13.00 -5.38 13.20
CA GLU A 454 -11.95 -6.25 13.73
C GLU A 454 -12.35 -6.93 15.03
N GLN A 455 -13.09 -6.25 15.90
CA GLN A 455 -13.64 -6.82 17.14
C GLN A 455 -14.80 -7.79 16.87
N ALA A 456 -15.69 -7.46 15.95
CA ALA A 456 -16.89 -8.26 15.65
C ALA A 456 -16.57 -9.52 14.83
N ALA A 457 -15.57 -9.46 13.94
CA ALA A 457 -15.11 -10.55 13.09
C ALA A 457 -13.57 -10.62 13.08
N PRO A 458 -12.92 -11.05 14.16
CA PRO A 458 -11.47 -11.04 14.28
C PRO A 458 -10.80 -11.89 13.20
N TRP A 459 -9.74 -11.35 12.59
CA TRP A 459 -8.94 -12.03 11.54
C TRP A 459 -7.49 -12.30 11.95
N ALA A 460 -6.99 -11.68 13.03
CA ALA A 460 -5.58 -11.76 13.40
C ALA A 460 -5.10 -13.18 13.73
N HIS A 461 -6.02 -14.10 14.11
CA HIS A 461 -5.74 -15.51 14.35
C HIS A 461 -5.65 -16.36 13.08
N LEU A 462 -6.09 -15.81 11.94
CA LEU A 462 -6.01 -16.48 10.64
C LEU A 462 -4.61 -16.27 10.07
N THR A 463 -3.86 -17.35 9.93
CA THR A 463 -2.46 -17.32 9.47
C THR A 463 -2.23 -18.34 8.36
N PRO A 464 -1.37 -18.04 7.37
CA PRO A 464 -1.03 -18.99 6.33
C PRO A 464 -0.16 -20.14 6.87
N GLU A 465 -0.34 -21.33 6.31
CA GLU A 465 0.54 -22.48 6.54
C GLU A 465 1.72 -22.42 5.55
N LEU A 466 3.00 -22.28 6.04
CA LEU A 466 4.21 -22.09 5.24
C LEU A 466 5.27 -23.16 5.50
#